data_67aeb04f7e9373aa37aed274c3fcda1b
#
_entry.id   67aeb04f7e9373aa37aed274c3fcda1b
#
_cell.length_a   1.000
_cell.length_b   1.000
_cell.length_c   1.000
_cell.angle_alpha   90.00
_cell.angle_beta   90.00
_cell.angle_gamma   90.00
#
_symmetry.space_group_name_H-M   'P 1'
#
loop_
_entity.id
_entity.type
_entity.pdbx_description
1 polymer ?
#
loop_
_entity_poly.entity_id
_entity_poly.type
_entity_poly.pdbx_seq_one_letter_code
_entity_poly.pdbx_strand_id
1 'polypeptide(L)'
;HQPMSLEGQQVSEIIEFNEKNNTRHLGIVPDFGIFGTRPSEAQLGWFERRGANPEASKAAVKLAAMVKADPKTFNVANQTAGNVRAAFGQFITTGECNDELKICFNAVKALAEGFIKQPKPLDYTVVAEGLTLSNTSAETLREICPHITHIHAKFNNMSEIPDKPGQYQDIAIDYVSAIDALRRGGFEGYLNSEYEGQRYFQDRGREYMMNEFEQVRRHQEMLRRLITA
;
A
#
# COMPACT_ATOMS: atom_id res chain seq x y z
N HIS A 1 -3.26 -0.12 -15.20
CA HIS A 1 -3.69 0.00 -13.80
C HIS A 1 -2.87 -0.93 -12.92
N GLN A 2 -2.17 -0.39 -11.99
CA GLN A 2 -1.21 -0.95 -11.03
C GLN A 2 0.22 -1.16 -11.54
N PRO A 3 1.02 -0.14 -11.73
CA PRO A 3 2.42 -0.35 -11.50
C PRO A 3 2.61 -0.55 -9.99
N MET A 4 3.23 -1.65 -9.61
CA MET A 4 3.74 -1.85 -8.24
C MET A 4 4.87 -0.85 -7.92
N SER A 5 5.32 -0.11 -8.93
CA SER A 5 6.33 0.94 -8.89
C SER A 5 6.16 1.85 -10.09
N LEU A 6 6.42 3.14 -9.91
CA LEU A 6 6.48 4.11 -11.02
C LEU A 6 7.80 4.04 -11.79
N GLU A 7 8.74 3.22 -11.35
CA GLU A 7 10.07 3.01 -11.94
C GLU A 7 10.13 1.77 -12.84
N GLY A 8 8.98 1.19 -13.19
CA GLY A 8 8.91 -0.02 -14.03
C GLY A 8 9.13 0.27 -15.52
N GLN A 9 9.62 -0.75 -16.25
CA GLN A 9 9.86 -0.70 -17.68
C GLN A 9 8.64 -0.19 -18.46
N GLN A 10 7.43 -0.60 -18.10
CA GLN A 10 6.19 -0.17 -18.77
C GLN A 10 5.98 1.34 -18.68
N VAL A 11 6.35 1.96 -17.57
CA VAL A 11 6.25 3.41 -17.39
C VAL A 11 7.24 4.11 -18.32
N SER A 12 8.48 3.65 -18.36
CA SER A 12 9.52 4.19 -19.28
C SER A 12 9.09 4.06 -20.74
N GLU A 13 8.54 2.92 -21.15
CA GLU A 13 8.07 2.69 -22.53
C GLU A 13 6.92 3.65 -22.92
N ILE A 14 6.00 3.95 -22.01
CA ILE A 14 4.93 4.94 -22.24
C ILE A 14 5.54 6.35 -22.43
N ILE A 15 6.47 6.73 -21.56
CA ILE A 15 7.13 8.04 -21.63
C ILE A 15 7.89 8.17 -22.95
N GLU A 16 8.74 7.21 -23.28
CA GLU A 16 9.51 7.18 -24.52
C GLU A 16 8.62 7.24 -25.78
N PHE A 17 7.51 6.48 -25.77
CA PHE A 17 6.54 6.52 -26.86
C PHE A 17 5.95 7.91 -27.04
N ASN A 18 5.51 8.54 -25.95
CA ASN A 18 4.92 9.87 -25.99
C ASN A 18 5.90 10.93 -26.48
N GLU A 19 7.13 10.91 -25.98
CA GLU A 19 8.20 11.83 -26.40
C GLU A 19 8.56 11.65 -27.88
N LYS A 20 8.80 10.41 -28.33
CA LYS A 20 9.15 10.10 -29.70
C LYS A 20 8.08 10.51 -30.71
N ASN A 21 6.82 10.41 -30.35
CA ASN A 21 5.69 10.70 -31.22
C ASN A 21 5.07 12.10 -30.98
N ASN A 22 5.66 12.88 -30.09
CA ASN A 22 5.13 14.18 -29.65
C ASN A 22 3.61 14.10 -29.33
N THR A 23 3.22 13.14 -28.53
CA THR A 23 1.83 12.84 -28.19
C THR A 23 1.63 12.67 -26.69
N ARG A 24 0.38 12.80 -26.25
CA ARG A 24 -0.06 12.50 -24.87
C ARG A 24 -1.25 11.51 -24.87
N HIS A 25 -1.39 10.73 -25.93
CA HIS A 25 -2.51 9.77 -26.05
C HIS A 25 -2.40 8.61 -25.07
N LEU A 26 -1.18 8.23 -24.68
CA LEU A 26 -0.95 7.26 -23.64
C LEU A 26 -0.67 7.98 -22.32
N GLY A 27 -1.50 7.75 -21.33
CA GLY A 27 -1.34 8.36 -20.01
C GLY A 27 -1.08 7.32 -18.93
N ILE A 28 -0.44 7.77 -17.86
CA ILE A 28 -0.20 6.97 -16.65
C ILE A 28 -1.27 7.33 -15.62
N VAL A 29 -1.79 6.31 -14.94
CA VAL A 29 -2.74 6.44 -13.83
C VAL A 29 -2.13 5.81 -12.59
N PRO A 30 -1.38 6.58 -11.78
CA PRO A 30 -0.84 6.09 -10.52
C PRO A 30 -1.97 5.77 -9.53
N ASP A 31 -1.77 4.71 -8.77
CA ASP A 31 -2.58 4.35 -7.62
C ASP A 31 -1.81 4.69 -6.34
N PHE A 32 -2.37 5.50 -5.45
CA PHE A 32 -1.68 5.96 -4.25
C PHE A 32 -1.40 4.86 -3.22
N GLY A 33 -1.92 3.66 -3.40
CA GLY A 33 -1.48 2.47 -2.65
C GLY A 33 0.02 2.20 -2.76
N ILE A 34 0.70 2.70 -3.83
CA ILE A 34 2.17 2.60 -3.98
C ILE A 34 2.95 3.47 -2.96
N PHE A 35 2.31 4.42 -2.31
CA PHE A 35 2.87 5.21 -1.21
C PHE A 35 2.50 4.64 0.16
N GLY A 36 2.12 3.37 0.21
CA GLY A 36 1.84 2.66 1.45
C GLY A 36 3.03 2.68 2.41
N THR A 37 2.78 3.03 3.67
CA THR A 37 3.80 3.11 4.73
C THR A 37 3.69 1.97 5.73
N ARG A 38 2.52 1.34 5.79
CA ARG A 38 2.21 0.22 6.69
C ARG A 38 0.94 -0.49 6.20
N PRO A 39 0.70 -1.74 6.61
CA PRO A 39 -0.61 -2.35 6.43
C PRO A 39 -1.71 -1.52 7.10
N SER A 40 -2.88 -1.39 6.45
CA SER A 40 -3.98 -0.62 7.00
C SER A 40 -4.61 -1.30 8.23
N GLU A 41 -5.19 -0.50 9.13
CA GLU A 41 -5.89 -1.03 10.31
C GLU A 41 -7.09 -1.89 9.93
N ALA A 42 -7.78 -1.54 8.86
CA ALA A 42 -8.88 -2.34 8.32
C ALA A 42 -8.39 -3.74 7.90
N GLN A 43 -7.25 -3.83 7.20
CA GLN A 43 -6.63 -5.08 6.78
C GLN A 43 -6.16 -5.91 7.99
N LEU A 44 -5.42 -5.29 8.91
CA LEU A 44 -4.93 -5.98 10.11
C LEU A 44 -6.08 -6.51 10.98
N GLY A 45 -7.11 -5.71 11.21
CA GLY A 45 -8.32 -6.13 11.93
C GLY A 45 -9.06 -7.27 11.24
N TRP A 46 -9.07 -7.31 9.91
CA TRP A 46 -9.63 -8.43 9.16
C TRP A 46 -8.86 -9.74 9.40
N PHE A 47 -7.53 -9.71 9.41
CA PHE A 47 -6.70 -10.87 9.73
C PHE A 47 -6.93 -11.34 11.18
N GLU A 48 -7.01 -10.42 12.15
CA GLU A 48 -7.25 -10.76 13.55
C GLU A 48 -8.61 -11.44 13.75
N ARG A 49 -9.66 -10.94 13.08
CA ARG A 49 -10.98 -11.61 13.09
C ARG A 49 -10.95 -13.02 12.48
N ARG A 50 -10.01 -13.31 11.60
CA ARG A 50 -9.77 -14.63 11.02
C ARG A 50 -8.85 -15.51 11.86
N GLY A 51 -8.46 -15.05 13.03
CA GLY A 51 -7.70 -15.80 14.02
C GLY A 51 -6.20 -15.55 14.05
N ALA A 52 -5.70 -14.52 13.33
CA ALA A 52 -4.33 -14.08 13.48
C ALA A 52 -4.07 -13.54 14.89
N ASN A 53 -2.83 -13.72 15.36
CA ASN A 53 -2.40 -13.18 16.63
C ASN A 53 -2.25 -11.64 16.51
N PRO A 54 -2.78 -10.83 17.45
CA PRO A 54 -2.55 -9.38 17.46
C PRO A 54 -1.07 -8.98 17.47
N GLU A 55 -0.19 -9.83 18.00
CA GLU A 55 1.26 -9.60 17.93
C GLU A 55 1.78 -9.64 16.49
N ALA A 56 1.15 -10.41 15.60
CA ALA A 56 1.50 -10.42 14.17
C ALA A 56 1.18 -9.08 13.50
N SER A 57 0.06 -8.44 13.84
CA SER A 57 -0.30 -7.10 13.37
C SER A 57 0.72 -6.06 13.82
N LYS A 58 1.12 -6.09 15.08
CA LYS A 58 2.17 -5.21 15.62
C LYS A 58 3.51 -5.44 14.94
N ALA A 59 3.87 -6.70 14.72
CA ALA A 59 5.10 -7.09 14.03
C ALA A 59 5.11 -6.59 12.58
N ALA A 60 4.01 -6.73 11.85
CA ALA A 60 3.87 -6.22 10.48
C ALA A 60 4.08 -4.69 10.40
N VAL A 61 3.47 -3.93 11.32
CA VAL A 61 3.65 -2.48 11.38
C VAL A 61 5.09 -2.10 11.70
N LYS A 62 5.71 -2.77 12.68
CA LYS A 62 7.11 -2.53 13.05
C LYS A 62 8.04 -2.86 11.89
N LEU A 63 7.82 -4.00 11.23
CA LEU A 63 8.62 -4.44 10.08
C LEU A 63 8.50 -3.47 8.90
N ALA A 64 7.30 -2.98 8.61
CA ALA A 64 7.08 -1.96 7.58
C ALA A 64 7.92 -0.68 7.83
N ALA A 65 7.96 -0.21 9.08
CA ALA A 65 8.78 0.94 9.47
C ALA A 65 10.28 0.65 9.30
N MET A 66 10.75 -0.56 9.65
CA MET A 66 12.14 -0.99 9.47
C MET A 66 12.52 -1.07 7.99
N VAL A 67 11.65 -1.67 7.16
CA VAL A 67 11.85 -1.74 5.69
C VAL A 67 11.92 -0.35 5.08
N LYS A 68 11.05 0.58 5.50
CA LYS A 68 11.08 1.97 5.03
C LYS A 68 12.38 2.68 5.40
N ALA A 69 12.92 2.41 6.59
CA ALA A 69 14.17 3.00 7.07
C ALA A 69 15.41 2.44 6.35
N ASP A 70 15.42 1.15 6.06
CA ASP A 70 16.52 0.46 5.36
C ASP A 70 15.99 -0.64 4.41
N PRO A 71 15.54 -0.26 3.20
CA PRO A 71 15.01 -1.21 2.23
C PRO A 71 15.99 -2.30 1.80
N LYS A 72 17.31 -2.03 1.87
CA LYS A 72 18.33 -2.98 1.42
C LYS A 72 18.51 -4.14 2.39
N THR A 73 18.49 -3.86 3.69
CA THR A 73 18.61 -4.89 4.74
C THR A 73 17.43 -5.86 4.71
N PHE A 74 16.25 -5.39 4.33
CA PHE A 74 15.01 -6.19 4.28
C PHE A 74 14.65 -6.67 2.88
N ASN A 75 15.56 -6.58 1.93
CA ASN A 75 15.38 -7.19 0.62
C ASN A 75 15.44 -8.73 0.78
N VAL A 76 14.27 -9.34 0.93
CA VAL A 76 14.12 -10.77 1.16
C VAL A 76 14.52 -11.52 -0.12
N ALA A 77 15.80 -11.84 -0.25
CA ALA A 77 16.37 -12.62 -1.35
C ALA A 77 15.99 -12.08 -2.75
N ASN A 78 15.94 -10.76 -2.94
CA ASN A 78 15.51 -10.09 -4.18
C ASN A 78 14.09 -10.46 -4.64
N GLN A 79 13.23 -10.90 -3.72
CA GLN A 79 11.86 -11.31 -4.04
C GLN A 79 10.92 -10.11 -4.14
N THR A 80 10.01 -10.19 -5.09
CA THR A 80 8.94 -9.19 -5.23
C THR A 80 7.86 -9.38 -4.16
N ALA A 81 7.09 -8.33 -3.87
CA ALA A 81 5.91 -8.42 -3.01
C ALA A 81 4.91 -9.50 -3.49
N GLY A 82 4.81 -9.70 -4.82
CA GLY A 82 4.01 -10.76 -5.41
C GLY A 82 4.47 -12.15 -5.00
N ASN A 83 5.77 -12.41 -5.00
CA ASN A 83 6.34 -13.70 -4.60
C ASN A 83 6.11 -13.96 -3.10
N VAL A 84 6.26 -12.94 -2.25
CA VAL A 84 5.97 -13.06 -0.82
C VAL A 84 4.51 -13.46 -0.59
N ARG A 85 3.55 -12.77 -1.24
CA ARG A 85 2.12 -13.08 -1.14
C ARG A 85 1.79 -14.46 -1.69
N ALA A 86 2.37 -14.85 -2.82
CA ALA A 86 2.16 -16.16 -3.42
C ALA A 86 2.64 -17.30 -2.50
N ALA A 87 3.82 -17.16 -1.90
CA ALA A 87 4.38 -18.15 -0.98
C ALA A 87 3.47 -18.40 0.23
N PHE A 88 2.98 -17.32 0.87
CA PHE A 88 2.13 -17.46 2.04
C PHE A 88 0.68 -17.80 1.70
N GLY A 89 0.17 -17.36 0.57
CA GLY A 89 -1.14 -17.78 0.08
C GLY A 89 -1.20 -19.28 -0.17
N GLN A 90 -0.18 -19.85 -0.81
CA GLN A 90 -0.05 -21.28 -1.01
C GLN A 90 0.08 -22.02 0.33
N PHE A 91 0.97 -21.57 1.20
CA PHE A 91 1.20 -22.20 2.51
C PHE A 91 -0.08 -22.27 3.35
N ILE A 92 -0.88 -21.22 3.40
CA ILE A 92 -2.16 -21.21 4.14
C ILE A 92 -3.11 -22.27 3.57
N THR A 93 -3.13 -22.42 2.25
CA THR A 93 -4.09 -23.30 1.57
C THR A 93 -3.68 -24.77 1.62
N THR A 94 -2.38 -25.06 1.47
CA THR A 94 -1.85 -26.42 1.28
C THR A 94 -1.00 -26.92 2.44
N GLY A 95 -0.54 -26.05 3.33
CA GLY A 95 0.45 -26.34 4.37
C GLY A 95 1.90 -26.41 3.85
N GLU A 96 2.11 -26.22 2.55
CA GLU A 96 3.40 -26.33 1.89
C GLU A 96 3.73 -25.09 1.07
N CYS A 97 5.01 -24.85 0.82
CA CYS A 97 5.51 -23.78 -0.03
C CYS A 97 6.24 -24.37 -1.25
N ASN A 98 5.98 -23.84 -2.42
CA ASN A 98 6.70 -24.18 -3.66
C ASN A 98 8.21 -23.95 -3.49
N ASP A 99 9.02 -24.85 -4.05
CA ASP A 99 10.48 -24.79 -3.94
C ASP A 99 11.09 -23.49 -4.49
N GLU A 100 10.52 -22.92 -5.54
CA GLU A 100 10.95 -21.64 -6.11
C GLU A 100 10.77 -20.46 -5.12
N LEU A 101 9.77 -20.53 -4.26
CA LEU A 101 9.45 -19.50 -3.27
C LEU A 101 10.01 -19.79 -1.87
N LYS A 102 10.65 -20.95 -1.70
CA LYS A 102 11.08 -21.47 -0.39
C LYS A 102 12.09 -20.57 0.32
N ILE A 103 12.98 -19.94 -0.41
CA ILE A 103 13.97 -19.00 0.15
C ILE A 103 13.23 -17.79 0.76
N CYS A 104 12.32 -17.19 0.01
CA CYS A 104 11.50 -16.09 0.48
C CYS A 104 10.63 -16.50 1.68
N PHE A 105 9.97 -17.64 1.58
CA PHE A 105 9.13 -18.19 2.65
C PHE A 105 9.92 -18.38 3.96
N ASN A 106 11.09 -19.03 3.90
CA ASN A 106 11.91 -19.28 5.08
C ASN A 106 12.42 -17.97 5.72
N ALA A 107 12.80 -17.00 4.91
CA ALA A 107 13.25 -15.70 5.42
C ALA A 107 12.12 -14.94 6.17
N VAL A 108 10.92 -14.91 5.60
CA VAL A 108 9.76 -14.28 6.27
C VAL A 108 9.34 -15.07 7.50
N LYS A 109 9.39 -16.41 7.44
CA LYS A 109 9.10 -17.26 8.59
C LYS A 109 10.05 -16.98 9.75
N ALA A 110 11.35 -16.90 9.48
CA ALA A 110 12.35 -16.58 10.50
C ALA A 110 12.13 -15.21 11.13
N LEU A 111 11.75 -14.21 10.32
CA LEU A 111 11.37 -12.88 10.83
C LEU A 111 10.14 -12.95 11.75
N ALA A 112 9.09 -13.65 11.34
CA ALA A 112 7.87 -13.79 12.14
C ALA A 112 8.14 -14.49 13.47
N GLU A 113 8.95 -15.56 13.47
CA GLU A 113 9.35 -16.30 14.67
C GLU A 113 10.22 -15.46 15.62
N GLY A 114 10.92 -14.46 15.09
CA GLY A 114 11.64 -13.48 15.91
C GLY A 114 10.73 -12.48 16.64
N PHE A 115 9.51 -12.28 16.15
CA PHE A 115 8.53 -11.37 16.76
C PHE A 115 7.47 -12.09 17.59
N ILE A 116 7.11 -13.33 17.22
CA ILE A 116 5.96 -14.07 17.77
C ILE A 116 6.45 -15.40 18.33
N LYS A 117 6.18 -15.65 19.59
CA LYS A 117 6.69 -16.83 20.30
C LYS A 117 6.16 -18.17 19.74
N GLN A 118 4.91 -18.23 19.30
CA GLN A 118 4.25 -19.40 18.71
C GLN A 118 3.35 -18.96 17.57
N PRO A 119 3.92 -18.61 16.39
CA PRO A 119 3.13 -18.12 15.28
C PRO A 119 2.27 -19.24 14.67
N LYS A 120 1.05 -18.88 14.31
CA LYS A 120 0.13 -19.69 13.52
C LYS A 120 0.38 -19.47 12.03
N PRO A 121 -0.08 -20.34 11.13
CA PRO A 121 0.09 -20.18 9.68
C PRO A 121 -0.33 -18.79 9.16
N LEU A 122 -1.46 -18.25 9.65
CA LEU A 122 -1.96 -16.95 9.24
C LEU A 122 -1.06 -15.79 9.71
N ASP A 123 -0.37 -15.94 10.84
CA ASP A 123 0.52 -14.90 11.39
C ASP A 123 1.70 -14.61 10.46
N TYR A 124 2.21 -15.63 9.77
CA TYR A 124 3.28 -15.44 8.75
C TYR A 124 2.81 -14.54 7.61
N THR A 125 1.57 -14.72 7.14
CA THR A 125 0.99 -13.84 6.11
C THR A 125 0.85 -12.41 6.61
N VAL A 126 0.38 -12.23 7.84
CA VAL A 126 0.23 -10.89 8.41
C VAL A 126 1.58 -10.19 8.51
N VAL A 127 2.61 -10.89 9.01
CA VAL A 127 3.98 -10.33 9.08
C VAL A 127 4.52 -10.03 7.69
N ALA A 128 4.25 -10.89 6.69
CA ALA A 128 4.65 -10.69 5.30
C ALA A 128 4.06 -9.41 4.69
N GLU A 129 2.87 -8.96 5.09
CA GLU A 129 2.28 -7.71 4.62
C GLU A 129 3.16 -6.49 4.96
N GLY A 130 3.93 -6.54 6.04
CA GLY A 130 4.92 -5.50 6.38
C GLY A 130 6.10 -5.41 5.40
N LEU A 131 6.36 -6.46 4.61
CA LEU A 131 7.42 -6.52 3.60
C LEU A 131 6.93 -6.20 2.18
N THR A 132 5.61 -6.16 1.95
CA THR A 132 5.01 -6.04 0.61
C THR A 132 4.67 -4.63 0.20
N LEU A 133 5.15 -3.65 0.95
CA LEU A 133 4.92 -2.23 0.67
C LEU A 133 5.81 -1.75 -0.47
N SER A 134 5.29 -0.87 -1.30
CA SER A 134 6.09 -0.20 -2.33
C SER A 134 7.02 0.84 -1.68
N ASN A 135 8.22 0.94 -2.22
CA ASN A 135 9.19 1.98 -1.87
C ASN A 135 9.26 3.08 -2.94
N THR A 136 8.19 3.28 -3.71
CA THR A 136 8.14 4.31 -4.74
C THR A 136 8.41 5.67 -4.14
N SER A 137 9.36 6.39 -4.73
CA SER A 137 9.71 7.75 -4.33
C SER A 137 8.63 8.74 -4.76
N ALA A 138 8.28 9.67 -3.88
CA ALA A 138 7.42 10.81 -4.26
C ALA A 138 8.10 11.69 -5.33
N GLU A 139 9.44 11.71 -5.38
CA GLU A 139 10.17 12.42 -6.42
C GLU A 139 9.95 11.79 -7.81
N THR A 140 9.91 10.47 -7.92
CA THR A 140 9.53 9.78 -9.17
C THR A 140 8.14 10.20 -9.63
N LEU A 141 7.17 10.34 -8.71
CA LEU A 141 5.84 10.86 -9.05
C LEU A 141 5.91 12.27 -9.63
N ARG A 142 6.73 13.15 -9.03
CA ARG A 142 6.96 14.52 -9.52
C ARG A 142 7.52 14.54 -10.96
N GLU A 143 8.50 13.70 -11.22
CA GLU A 143 9.18 13.64 -12.52
C GLU A 143 8.26 13.20 -13.65
N ILE A 144 7.35 12.25 -13.39
CA ILE A 144 6.43 11.73 -14.40
C ILE A 144 5.11 12.51 -14.50
N CYS A 145 4.91 13.58 -13.72
CA CYS A 145 3.68 14.40 -13.75
C CYS A 145 3.19 14.78 -15.15
N PRO A 146 4.07 15.14 -16.12
CA PRO A 146 3.61 15.48 -17.48
C PRO A 146 2.91 14.34 -18.22
N HIS A 147 3.10 13.11 -17.78
CA HIS A 147 2.53 11.89 -18.38
C HIS A 147 1.34 11.31 -17.58
N ILE A 148 0.99 11.95 -16.46
CA ILE A 148 -0.13 11.53 -15.62
C ILE A 148 -1.43 12.16 -16.12
N THR A 149 -2.46 11.34 -16.33
CA THR A 149 -3.80 11.81 -16.75
C THR A 149 -4.72 12.07 -15.57
N HIS A 150 -4.75 11.16 -14.60
CA HIS A 150 -5.47 11.27 -13.35
C HIS A 150 -4.85 10.33 -12.31
N ILE A 151 -5.30 10.41 -11.07
CA ILE A 151 -4.79 9.62 -9.95
C ILE A 151 -5.92 8.79 -9.35
N HIS A 152 -5.67 7.51 -9.11
CA HIS A 152 -6.43 6.73 -8.16
C HIS A 152 -5.93 7.05 -6.74
N ALA A 153 -6.57 8.01 -6.12
CA ALA A 153 -6.27 8.41 -4.75
C ALA A 153 -6.89 7.39 -3.78
N LYS A 154 -6.25 6.20 -3.73
CA LYS A 154 -6.66 5.05 -2.94
C LYS A 154 -6.54 5.33 -1.46
N PHE A 155 -7.53 4.88 -0.68
CA PHE A 155 -7.48 4.91 0.77
C PHE A 155 -8.25 3.75 1.41
N ASN A 156 -7.87 3.41 2.64
CA ASN A 156 -8.44 2.28 3.36
C ASN A 156 -9.32 2.70 4.53
N ASN A 157 -8.92 3.73 5.27
CA ASN A 157 -9.66 4.21 6.43
C ASN A 157 -9.26 5.64 6.78
N MET A 158 -10.24 6.54 6.74
CA MET A 158 -10.06 7.92 7.15
C MET A 158 -10.34 8.07 8.64
N SER A 159 -9.28 8.17 9.42
CA SER A 159 -9.34 8.44 10.86
C SER A 159 -9.11 9.93 11.15
N GLU A 160 -9.70 10.43 12.23
CA GLU A 160 -9.45 11.79 12.69
C GLU A 160 -8.01 11.92 13.22
N ILE A 161 -7.35 13.02 12.90
CA ILE A 161 -6.00 13.30 13.39
C ILE A 161 -6.10 13.64 14.88
N PRO A 162 -5.31 13.00 15.75
CA PRO A 162 -5.29 13.33 17.18
C PRO A 162 -5.09 14.84 17.39
N ASP A 163 -5.86 15.42 18.30
CA ASP A 163 -5.81 16.85 18.68
C ASP A 163 -6.17 17.84 17.55
N LYS A 164 -6.73 17.35 16.42
CA LYS A 164 -7.18 18.18 15.29
C LYS A 164 -8.61 17.82 14.87
N PRO A 165 -9.63 18.20 15.65
CA PRO A 165 -11.02 17.88 15.35
C PRO A 165 -11.42 18.29 13.92
N GLY A 166 -12.15 17.42 13.22
CA GLY A 166 -12.59 17.65 11.84
C GLY A 166 -11.52 17.48 10.78
N GLN A 167 -10.26 17.16 11.14
CA GLN A 167 -9.21 16.86 10.20
C GLN A 167 -8.94 15.35 10.14
N TYR A 168 -8.82 14.82 8.95
CA TYR A 168 -8.71 13.38 8.71
C TYR A 168 -7.42 13.01 7.99
N GLN A 169 -7.02 11.75 8.13
CA GLN A 169 -5.88 11.13 7.45
C GLN A 169 -6.11 9.64 7.23
N ASP A 170 -5.49 9.08 6.22
CA ASP A 170 -5.21 7.64 6.14
C ASP A 170 -3.77 7.41 6.65
N ILE A 171 -3.61 6.73 7.75
CA ILE A 171 -2.29 6.50 8.37
C ILE A 171 -1.44 5.46 7.61
N ALA A 172 -2.05 4.74 6.67
CA ALA A 172 -1.38 3.69 5.91
C ALA A 172 -0.73 4.21 4.61
N ILE A 173 -1.03 5.44 4.18
CA ILE A 173 -0.56 6.02 2.92
C ILE A 173 0.06 7.40 3.17
N ASP A 174 1.23 7.65 2.61
CA ASP A 174 1.92 8.94 2.68
C ASP A 174 1.35 9.95 1.68
N TYR A 175 0.17 10.46 1.99
CA TYR A 175 -0.49 11.49 1.20
C TYR A 175 0.24 12.83 1.16
N VAL A 176 0.94 13.16 2.24
CA VAL A 176 1.62 14.46 2.35
C VAL A 176 2.72 14.56 1.30
N SER A 177 3.60 13.57 1.25
CA SER A 177 4.69 13.55 0.25
C SER A 177 4.17 13.41 -1.17
N ALA A 178 3.13 12.59 -1.40
CA ALA A 178 2.55 12.39 -2.72
C ALA A 178 1.88 13.65 -3.27
N ILE A 179 1.08 14.37 -2.48
CA ILE A 179 0.43 15.61 -2.90
C ILE A 179 1.45 16.74 -3.10
N ASP A 180 2.47 16.84 -2.24
CA ASP A 180 3.54 17.82 -2.43
C ASP A 180 4.30 17.56 -3.75
N ALA A 181 4.59 16.30 -4.07
CA ALA A 181 5.22 15.92 -5.33
C ALA A 181 4.39 16.33 -6.55
N LEU A 182 3.07 16.09 -6.53
CA LEU A 182 2.16 16.52 -7.59
C LEU A 182 2.14 18.04 -7.75
N ARG A 183 2.08 18.78 -6.65
CA ARG A 183 2.11 20.27 -6.68
C ARG A 183 3.41 20.77 -7.30
N ARG A 184 4.57 20.25 -6.85
CA ARG A 184 5.88 20.63 -7.41
C ARG A 184 6.05 20.19 -8.87
N GLY A 185 5.39 19.10 -9.28
CA GLY A 185 5.35 18.61 -10.65
C GLY A 185 4.37 19.34 -11.56
N GLY A 186 3.58 20.30 -11.04
CA GLY A 186 2.61 21.06 -11.82
C GLY A 186 1.42 20.23 -12.32
N PHE A 187 1.00 19.20 -11.53
CA PHE A 187 -0.14 18.36 -11.90
C PHE A 187 -1.46 19.13 -11.80
N GLU A 188 -2.23 19.18 -12.89
CA GLU A 188 -3.54 19.87 -12.99
C GLU A 188 -4.72 18.91 -13.20
N GLY A 189 -4.47 17.58 -13.10
CA GLY A 189 -5.48 16.56 -13.32
C GLY A 189 -6.36 16.28 -12.10
N TYR A 190 -7.08 15.15 -12.14
CA TYR A 190 -8.04 14.76 -11.11
C TYR A 190 -7.45 13.75 -10.13
N LEU A 191 -7.81 13.92 -8.85
CA LEU A 191 -7.58 12.97 -7.77
C LEU A 191 -8.90 12.25 -7.46
N ASN A 192 -9.04 11.04 -7.97
CA ASN A 192 -10.26 10.24 -7.81
C ASN A 192 -10.19 9.44 -6.51
N SER A 193 -11.07 9.72 -5.56
CA SER A 193 -11.16 8.94 -4.32
C SER A 193 -11.52 7.48 -4.62
N GLU A 194 -10.68 6.56 -4.19
CA GLU A 194 -10.90 5.13 -4.32
C GLU A 194 -10.89 4.47 -2.94
N TYR A 195 -12.09 4.23 -2.39
CA TYR A 195 -12.24 3.60 -1.08
C TYR A 195 -12.13 2.08 -1.18
N GLU A 196 -11.09 1.50 -0.60
CA GLU A 196 -10.88 0.04 -0.57
C GLU A 196 -11.10 -0.60 0.80
N GLY A 197 -11.30 0.18 1.86
CA GLY A 197 -11.43 -0.36 3.21
C GLY A 197 -12.59 -1.34 3.40
N GLN A 198 -13.70 -1.15 2.67
CA GLN A 198 -14.88 -2.02 2.75
C GLN A 198 -14.58 -3.49 2.45
N ARG A 199 -13.56 -3.80 1.64
CA ARG A 199 -13.17 -5.18 1.32
C ARG A 199 -12.79 -6.01 2.55
N TYR A 200 -12.33 -5.34 3.60
CA TYR A 200 -11.91 -5.95 4.85
C TYR A 200 -13.05 -6.11 5.87
N PHE A 201 -14.28 -5.74 5.52
CA PHE A 201 -15.46 -5.87 6.37
C PHE A 201 -16.53 -6.82 5.80
N GLN A 202 -16.26 -7.47 4.67
CA GLN A 202 -17.19 -8.39 4.00
C GLN A 202 -17.47 -9.67 4.81
N ASP A 203 -16.67 -9.96 5.82
CA ASP A 203 -16.86 -11.05 6.78
C ASP A 203 -17.84 -10.69 7.93
N ARG A 204 -18.39 -9.46 7.92
CA ARG A 204 -19.27 -8.92 8.97
C ARG A 204 -20.62 -8.52 8.38
N GLY A 205 -21.61 -8.34 9.24
CA GLY A 205 -22.91 -7.79 8.84
C GLY A 205 -22.81 -6.31 8.40
N ARG A 206 -23.85 -5.85 7.69
CA ARG A 206 -23.90 -4.47 7.17
C ARG A 206 -23.74 -3.40 8.26
N GLU A 207 -24.16 -3.68 9.46
CA GLU A 207 -24.08 -2.80 10.63
C GLU A 207 -22.63 -2.50 11.06
N TYR A 208 -21.67 -3.32 10.63
CA TYR A 208 -20.25 -3.12 10.89
C TYR A 208 -19.49 -2.49 9.73
N MET A 209 -20.16 -2.31 8.59
CA MET A 209 -19.53 -1.64 7.45
C MET A 209 -19.41 -0.15 7.73
N MET A 210 -18.28 0.42 7.37
CA MET A 210 -18.10 1.86 7.46
C MET A 210 -19.05 2.57 6.49
N ASN A 211 -19.50 3.75 6.88
CA ASN A 211 -20.27 4.60 5.96
C ASN A 211 -19.35 5.08 4.84
N GLU A 212 -19.47 4.50 3.66
CA GLU A 212 -18.62 4.80 2.50
C GLU A 212 -18.70 6.26 2.07
N PHE A 213 -19.89 6.87 2.11
CA PHE A 213 -20.06 8.29 1.80
C PHE A 213 -19.28 9.19 2.78
N GLU A 214 -19.33 8.85 4.07
CA GLU A 214 -18.57 9.58 5.09
C GLU A 214 -17.06 9.38 4.92
N GLN A 215 -16.62 8.18 4.58
CA GLN A 215 -15.21 7.90 4.30
C GLN A 215 -14.70 8.71 3.09
N VAL A 216 -15.46 8.75 2.00
CA VAL A 216 -15.14 9.57 0.82
C VAL A 216 -15.18 11.05 1.16
N ARG A 217 -16.16 11.52 1.93
CA ARG A 217 -16.23 12.93 2.37
C ARG A 217 -14.99 13.34 3.15
N ARG A 218 -14.56 12.53 4.13
CA ARG A 218 -13.35 12.75 4.93
C ARG A 218 -12.09 12.76 4.06
N HIS A 219 -12.02 11.85 3.12
CA HIS A 219 -10.90 11.78 2.17
C HIS A 219 -10.82 13.03 1.29
N GLN A 220 -11.94 13.48 0.73
CA GLN A 220 -12.01 14.70 -0.08
C GLN A 220 -11.66 15.96 0.73
N GLU A 221 -12.03 16.01 2.01
CA GLU A 221 -11.64 17.10 2.91
C GLU A 221 -10.11 17.08 3.15
N MET A 222 -9.52 15.90 3.41
CA MET A 222 -8.07 15.75 3.52
C MET A 222 -7.34 16.21 2.24
N LEU A 223 -7.80 15.79 1.06
CA LEU A 223 -7.20 16.19 -0.21
C LEU A 223 -7.24 17.70 -0.39
N ARG A 224 -8.39 18.36 -0.17
CA ARG A 224 -8.49 19.83 -0.25
C ARG A 224 -7.51 20.52 0.67
N ARG A 225 -7.41 20.07 1.92
CA ARG A 225 -6.47 20.61 2.90
C ARG A 225 -5.02 20.47 2.45
N LEU A 226 -4.62 19.32 1.91
CA LEU A 226 -3.25 19.09 1.46
C LEU A 226 -2.89 19.85 0.17
N ILE A 227 -3.86 20.03 -0.73
CA ILE A 227 -3.66 20.77 -1.98
C ILE A 227 -3.50 22.28 -1.70
N THR A 228 -4.15 22.82 -0.67
CA THR A 228 -4.13 24.25 -0.36
C THR A 228 -3.07 24.65 0.67
N ALA A 229 -2.40 23.70 1.29
CA ALA A 229 -1.31 23.92 2.23
C ALA A 229 0.00 24.23 1.49
#